data_de7c580c80559085069888560a2f50a2
#
_entry.id   de7c580c80559085069888560a2f50a2
#
_cell.length_a   1.000
_cell.length_b   1.000
_cell.length_c   1.000
_cell.angle_alpha   90.00
_cell.angle_beta   90.00
_cell.angle_gamma   90.00
#
_symmetry.space_group_name_H-M   'P 1'
#
loop_
_entity.id
_entity.type
_entity.pdbx_description
1 polymer ?
#
loop_
_entity_poly.entity_id
_entity_poly.type
_entity_poly.pdbx_seq_one_letter_code
_entity_poly.pdbx_strand_id
1 'polypeptide(L)'
;CIRDRNGTPDEVRKTTETIVKELLDNVFSIKVDVPFQDMTYKEAIENYGTDKPDLRITETIEDLSNIFKNTEINFIKSSLENSGFVKGFHTSTIMTRSEIDALDELVKDNGSNGLGWFKIENSTVSGPLSKITTDKENEELLKLGDGMLLFQSGNMEIYPVLDIIRREIFNPLDTYSFTWIYDFPYFEVENGEIQPSHHPFTSPKDTENFIEDPNNATALHYDLVLNGSELGSGSQRINSPDIQRKVLEMWGLSDDDIENRFGWFIEALSYGTPQHAGIALGIDRIIAVMLNVDSIRDVIPFPKTQSGLDPLTNAPTIIDENELEDYNLKYIEVADDCLLYTSPSPRDLAQ
;
A
#
# COMPACT_ATOMS: atom_id res chain seq x y z
N CYS A 1 0.78 -4.22 20.93
CA CYS A 1 2.09 -4.42 20.28
C CYS A 1 2.70 -5.74 20.76
N ILE A 2 2.93 -6.67 19.83
CA ILE A 2 3.61 -7.94 20.12
C ILE A 2 5.10 -7.71 19.85
N ARG A 3 5.94 -7.94 20.86
CA ARG A 3 7.39 -7.88 20.74
C ARG A 3 7.99 -9.09 21.44
N ASP A 4 8.81 -9.85 20.74
CA ASP A 4 9.44 -11.03 21.29
C ASP A 4 10.98 -10.95 21.21
N ARG A 5 11.63 -11.44 22.24
CA ARG A 5 13.09 -11.58 22.33
C ARG A 5 13.48 -12.95 21.77
N ASN A 6 14.45 -12.97 20.87
CA ASN A 6 14.82 -14.10 20.03
C ASN A 6 13.69 -14.54 19.07
N GLY A 7 12.67 -13.68 18.88
CA GLY A 7 11.55 -13.95 18.00
C GLY A 7 11.90 -13.73 16.53
N THR A 8 11.40 -14.62 15.72
CA THR A 8 11.44 -14.50 14.25
C THR A 8 10.13 -13.91 13.73
N PRO A 9 10.10 -13.36 12.50
CA PRO A 9 8.85 -12.97 11.84
C PRO A 9 7.77 -14.07 11.86
N ASP A 10 8.15 -15.34 11.67
CA ASP A 10 7.24 -16.47 11.67
C ASP A 10 6.58 -16.72 13.03
N GLU A 11 7.34 -16.58 14.12
CA GLU A 11 6.79 -16.73 15.48
C GLU A 11 5.84 -15.60 15.84
N VAL A 12 6.16 -14.38 15.41
CA VAL A 12 5.26 -13.23 15.58
C VAL A 12 3.97 -13.42 14.79
N ARG A 13 4.07 -13.87 13.52
CA ARG A 13 2.90 -14.15 12.68
C ARG A 13 1.99 -15.22 13.31
N LYS A 14 2.54 -16.36 13.72
CA LYS A 14 1.78 -17.44 14.41
C LYS A 14 1.09 -16.97 15.69
N THR A 15 1.78 -16.16 16.49
CA THR A 15 1.20 -15.61 17.71
C THR A 15 0.05 -14.67 17.39
N THR A 16 0.23 -13.82 16.37
CA THR A 16 -0.79 -12.88 15.88
C THR A 16 -2.01 -13.63 15.35
N GLU A 17 -1.82 -14.68 14.55
CA GLU A 17 -2.92 -15.54 14.06
C GLU A 17 -3.73 -16.14 15.19
N THR A 18 -3.05 -16.61 16.24
CA THR A 18 -3.73 -17.16 17.42
C THR A 18 -4.59 -16.08 18.10
N ILE A 19 -4.02 -14.89 18.32
CA ILE A 19 -4.74 -13.77 18.96
C ILE A 19 -5.92 -13.32 18.10
N VAL A 20 -5.74 -13.16 16.80
CA VAL A 20 -6.82 -12.73 15.89
C VAL A 20 -7.92 -13.77 15.83
N LYS A 21 -7.58 -15.04 15.70
CA LYS A 21 -8.55 -16.16 15.71
C LYS A 21 -9.40 -16.18 16.97
N GLU A 22 -8.76 -16.10 18.15
CA GLU A 22 -9.46 -16.10 19.44
C GLU A 22 -10.31 -14.84 19.63
N LEU A 23 -9.82 -13.69 19.20
CA LEU A 23 -10.58 -12.44 19.22
C LEU A 23 -11.86 -12.55 18.39
N LEU A 24 -11.75 -13.05 17.15
CA LEU A 24 -12.89 -13.18 16.26
C LEU A 24 -13.92 -14.20 16.75
N ASP A 25 -13.48 -15.33 17.23
CA ASP A 25 -14.39 -16.37 17.77
C ASP A 25 -15.10 -15.87 19.04
N ASN A 26 -14.36 -15.28 20.00
CA ASN A 26 -14.93 -14.90 21.29
C ASN A 26 -15.77 -13.61 21.26
N VAL A 27 -15.43 -12.65 20.39
CA VAL A 27 -16.10 -11.32 20.37
C VAL A 27 -17.16 -11.26 19.27
N PHE A 28 -16.83 -11.78 18.09
CA PHE A 28 -17.70 -11.66 16.90
C PHE A 28 -18.39 -12.97 16.52
N SER A 29 -18.08 -14.09 17.19
CA SER A 29 -18.57 -15.45 16.82
C SER A 29 -18.22 -15.83 15.38
N ILE A 30 -17.09 -15.35 14.87
CA ILE A 30 -16.58 -15.60 13.52
C ILE A 30 -15.42 -16.60 13.63
N LYS A 31 -15.53 -17.69 12.89
CA LYS A 31 -14.48 -18.72 12.82
C LYS A 31 -13.61 -18.48 11.59
N VAL A 32 -12.31 -18.42 11.81
CA VAL A 32 -11.30 -18.34 10.75
C VAL A 32 -10.29 -19.46 10.90
N ASP A 33 -9.84 -19.97 9.77
CA ASP A 33 -8.81 -21.01 9.73
C ASP A 33 -7.41 -20.39 9.77
N VAL A 34 -6.48 -21.06 10.42
CA VAL A 34 -5.06 -20.72 10.46
C VAL A 34 -4.25 -21.94 9.95
N PRO A 35 -3.07 -21.74 9.35
CA PRO A 35 -2.41 -20.44 9.11
C PRO A 35 -3.15 -19.61 8.05
N PHE A 36 -3.03 -18.28 8.13
CA PHE A 36 -3.51 -17.38 7.09
C PHE A 36 -2.70 -17.57 5.82
N GLN A 37 -3.28 -17.21 4.66
CA GLN A 37 -2.55 -17.16 3.41
C GLN A 37 -1.37 -16.19 3.53
N ASP A 38 -0.32 -16.42 2.75
CA ASP A 38 0.79 -15.50 2.65
C ASP A 38 1.24 -15.32 1.19
N MET A 39 1.76 -14.15 0.88
CA MET A 39 2.35 -13.82 -0.42
C MET A 39 3.40 -12.74 -0.26
N THR A 40 4.32 -12.68 -1.19
CA THR A 40 5.30 -11.60 -1.27
C THR A 40 4.65 -10.30 -1.73
N TYR A 41 5.24 -9.16 -1.37
CA TYR A 41 4.86 -7.85 -1.90
C TYR A 41 4.79 -7.85 -3.44
N LYS A 42 5.77 -8.47 -4.09
CA LYS A 42 5.82 -8.57 -5.54
C LYS A 42 4.60 -9.31 -6.10
N GLU A 43 4.25 -10.46 -5.53
CA GLU A 43 3.06 -11.23 -5.93
C GLU A 43 1.78 -10.44 -5.69
N ALA A 44 1.69 -9.70 -4.58
CA ALA A 44 0.54 -8.85 -4.28
C ALA A 44 0.36 -7.75 -5.34
N ILE A 45 1.43 -7.05 -5.70
CA ILE A 45 1.39 -6.02 -6.74
C ILE A 45 1.09 -6.62 -8.11
N GLU A 46 1.80 -7.69 -8.51
CA GLU A 46 1.65 -8.28 -9.85
C GLU A 46 0.26 -8.88 -10.08
N ASN A 47 -0.34 -9.49 -9.07
CA ASN A 47 -1.63 -10.17 -9.20
C ASN A 47 -2.83 -9.29 -8.85
N TYR A 48 -2.67 -8.32 -7.96
CA TYR A 48 -3.81 -7.55 -7.41
C TYR A 48 -3.66 -6.03 -7.55
N GLY A 49 -2.46 -5.53 -7.89
CA GLY A 49 -2.21 -4.11 -8.08
C GLY A 49 -1.99 -3.31 -6.78
N THR A 50 -1.91 -3.98 -5.63
CA THR A 50 -1.82 -3.35 -4.32
C THR A 50 -1.09 -4.25 -3.31
N ASP A 51 -0.45 -3.65 -2.33
CA ASP A 51 0.10 -4.32 -1.14
C ASP A 51 -0.98 -4.71 -0.10
N LYS A 52 -2.24 -4.33 -0.33
CA LYS A 52 -3.40 -4.60 0.54
C LYS A 52 -4.54 -5.24 -0.26
N PRO A 53 -4.31 -6.45 -0.83
CA PRO A 53 -5.28 -7.07 -1.72
C PRO A 53 -6.55 -7.48 -0.97
N ASP A 54 -7.71 -7.23 -1.60
CA ASP A 54 -8.95 -7.88 -1.19
C ASP A 54 -9.07 -9.23 -1.91
N LEU A 55 -8.72 -10.30 -1.20
CA LEU A 55 -8.74 -11.66 -1.73
C LEU A 55 -10.15 -12.27 -1.81
N ARG A 56 -11.17 -11.57 -1.37
CA ARG A 56 -12.58 -11.95 -1.60
C ARG A 56 -12.95 -11.80 -3.08
N ILE A 57 -12.24 -10.92 -3.78
CA ILE A 57 -12.28 -10.83 -5.24
C ILE A 57 -11.22 -11.80 -5.76
N THR A 58 -11.63 -12.83 -6.48
CA THR A 58 -10.76 -13.95 -6.89
C THR A 58 -9.99 -13.68 -8.16
N GLU A 59 -10.46 -12.73 -8.95
CA GLU A 59 -9.86 -12.35 -10.23
C GLU A 59 -8.51 -11.64 -10.00
N THR A 60 -7.54 -12.06 -10.79
CA THR A 60 -6.18 -11.51 -10.77
C THR A 60 -5.88 -10.73 -12.04
N ILE A 61 -4.89 -9.85 -11.98
CA ILE A 61 -4.40 -9.09 -13.12
C ILE A 61 -3.76 -10.05 -14.14
N GLU A 62 -4.19 -9.95 -15.39
CA GLU A 62 -3.66 -10.73 -16.52
C GLU A 62 -2.62 -9.92 -17.32
N ASP A 63 -1.55 -10.57 -17.76
CA ASP A 63 -0.58 -9.99 -18.68
C ASP A 63 -1.02 -10.16 -20.13
N LEU A 64 -1.39 -9.07 -20.74
CA LEU A 64 -1.90 -8.98 -22.11
C LEU A 64 -0.84 -8.52 -23.11
N SER A 65 0.41 -8.29 -22.67
CA SER A 65 1.49 -7.71 -23.48
C SER A 65 1.77 -8.52 -24.76
N ASN A 66 1.61 -9.85 -24.68
CA ASN A 66 1.82 -10.73 -25.84
C ASN A 66 0.79 -10.50 -26.97
N ILE A 67 -0.45 -10.13 -26.63
CA ILE A 67 -1.50 -9.82 -27.61
C ILE A 67 -1.07 -8.62 -28.45
N PHE A 68 -0.51 -7.61 -27.78
CA PHE A 68 -0.17 -6.32 -28.37
C PHE A 68 1.30 -6.17 -28.79
N LYS A 69 2.05 -7.27 -28.84
CA LYS A 69 3.51 -7.25 -29.12
C LYS A 69 3.90 -6.50 -30.40
N ASN A 70 3.07 -6.53 -31.41
CA ASN A 70 3.30 -5.88 -32.72
C ASN A 70 2.21 -4.84 -33.04
N THR A 71 1.70 -4.19 -32.04
CA THR A 71 0.56 -3.27 -32.16
C THR A 71 0.91 -2.00 -32.95
N GLU A 72 -0.08 -1.51 -33.67
CA GLU A 72 -0.08 -0.18 -34.31
C GLU A 72 -0.71 0.90 -33.39
N ILE A 73 -1.18 0.53 -32.20
CA ILE A 73 -1.76 1.45 -31.23
C ILE A 73 -0.62 2.20 -30.52
N ASN A 74 -0.43 3.46 -30.86
CA ASN A 74 0.75 4.26 -30.52
C ASN A 74 1.12 4.26 -29.02
N PHE A 75 0.15 4.45 -28.13
CA PHE A 75 0.45 4.52 -26.68
C PHE A 75 0.87 3.16 -26.11
N ILE A 76 0.26 2.05 -26.58
CA ILE A 76 0.65 0.70 -26.20
C ILE A 76 2.04 0.39 -26.74
N LYS A 77 2.28 0.69 -28.01
CA LYS A 77 3.58 0.51 -28.65
C LYS A 77 4.69 1.24 -27.90
N SER A 78 4.46 2.51 -27.59
CA SER A 78 5.40 3.33 -26.82
C SER A 78 5.66 2.75 -25.42
N SER A 79 4.64 2.25 -24.73
CA SER A 79 4.79 1.59 -23.44
C SER A 79 5.67 0.35 -23.53
N LEU A 80 5.37 -0.56 -24.46
CA LEU A 80 6.12 -1.81 -24.65
C LEU A 80 7.57 -1.56 -25.10
N GLU A 81 7.84 -0.56 -25.93
CA GLU A 81 9.18 -0.15 -26.36
C GLU A 81 10.01 0.39 -25.17
N ASN A 82 9.36 0.95 -24.15
CA ASN A 82 9.98 1.44 -22.92
C ASN A 82 9.93 0.42 -21.75
N SER A 83 9.87 -0.86 -22.07
CA SER A 83 9.82 -1.95 -21.08
C SER A 83 8.59 -1.92 -20.15
N GLY A 84 7.52 -1.29 -20.58
CA GLY A 84 6.22 -1.32 -19.92
C GLY A 84 5.41 -2.56 -20.26
N PHE A 85 4.19 -2.62 -19.73
CA PHE A 85 3.27 -3.75 -19.83
C PHE A 85 1.93 -3.31 -20.41
N VAL A 86 1.17 -4.29 -20.90
CA VAL A 86 -0.28 -4.18 -21.06
C VAL A 86 -0.91 -5.20 -20.12
N LYS A 87 -1.65 -4.74 -19.15
CA LYS A 87 -2.26 -5.59 -18.13
C LYS A 87 -3.72 -5.22 -17.90
N GLY A 88 -4.53 -6.19 -17.52
CA GLY A 88 -5.96 -5.93 -17.34
C GLY A 88 -6.76 -7.15 -16.93
N PHE A 89 -8.04 -7.11 -17.25
CA PHE A 89 -9.02 -8.14 -16.88
C PHE A 89 -9.92 -8.46 -18.05
N HIS A 90 -10.17 -9.75 -18.26
CA HIS A 90 -11.28 -10.20 -19.08
C HIS A 90 -12.47 -10.57 -18.17
N THR A 91 -13.65 -10.06 -18.49
CA THR A 91 -14.90 -10.39 -17.78
C THR A 91 -16.00 -10.77 -18.78
N SER A 92 -16.80 -11.78 -18.45
CA SER A 92 -17.97 -12.15 -19.23
C SER A 92 -19.12 -11.14 -19.13
N THR A 93 -19.05 -10.20 -18.17
CA THR A 93 -20.06 -9.15 -17.99
C THR A 93 -19.89 -8.08 -19.06
N ILE A 94 -20.95 -7.83 -19.82
CA ILE A 94 -21.00 -6.76 -20.81
C ILE A 94 -21.46 -5.48 -20.12
N MET A 95 -20.58 -4.50 -20.07
CA MET A 95 -20.86 -3.18 -19.51
C MET A 95 -21.56 -2.28 -20.51
N THR A 96 -22.45 -1.44 -20.01
CA THR A 96 -23.08 -0.36 -20.80
C THR A 96 -22.07 0.77 -21.06
N ARG A 97 -22.37 1.62 -22.02
CA ARG A 97 -21.52 2.78 -22.33
C ARG A 97 -21.36 3.71 -21.13
N SER A 98 -22.42 3.92 -20.34
CA SER A 98 -22.41 4.77 -19.14
C SER A 98 -21.52 4.20 -18.05
N GLU A 99 -21.52 2.89 -17.85
CA GLU A 99 -20.65 2.22 -16.86
C GLU A 99 -19.17 2.32 -17.29
N ILE A 100 -18.88 2.16 -18.58
CA ILE A 100 -17.51 2.33 -19.10
C ILE A 100 -17.04 3.78 -18.96
N ASP A 101 -17.89 4.75 -19.26
CA ASP A 101 -17.56 6.17 -19.15
C ASP A 101 -17.32 6.56 -17.67
N ALA A 102 -18.12 6.05 -16.75
CA ALA A 102 -17.93 6.26 -15.30
C ALA A 102 -16.60 5.63 -14.80
N LEU A 103 -16.26 4.42 -15.27
CA LEU A 103 -15.00 3.77 -14.92
C LEU A 103 -13.80 4.50 -15.55
N ASP A 104 -13.94 5.05 -16.77
CA ASP A 104 -12.91 5.88 -17.42
C ASP A 104 -12.65 7.19 -16.65
N GLU A 105 -13.70 7.84 -16.14
CA GLU A 105 -13.55 9.01 -15.26
C GLU A 105 -12.85 8.62 -13.95
N LEU A 106 -13.28 7.53 -13.32
CA LEU A 106 -12.68 7.06 -12.07
C LEU A 106 -11.17 6.78 -12.21
N VAL A 107 -10.74 6.11 -13.28
CA VAL A 107 -9.30 5.84 -13.48
C VAL A 107 -8.51 7.11 -13.81
N LYS A 108 -9.12 8.10 -14.47
CA LYS A 108 -8.49 9.41 -14.74
C LYS A 108 -8.31 10.21 -13.45
N ASP A 109 -9.30 10.22 -12.58
CA ASP A 109 -9.22 10.89 -11.27
C ASP A 109 -8.13 10.27 -10.38
N ASN A 110 -7.73 9.03 -10.68
CA ASN A 110 -6.65 8.32 -10.00
C ASN A 110 -5.33 8.27 -10.81
N GLY A 111 -5.12 9.23 -11.68
CA GLY A 111 -3.83 9.48 -12.35
C GLY A 111 -3.58 8.70 -13.64
N SER A 112 -4.55 7.94 -14.14
CA SER A 112 -4.46 7.32 -15.46
C SER A 112 -4.80 8.31 -16.59
N ASN A 113 -4.27 8.03 -17.80
CA ASN A 113 -4.67 8.76 -19.00
C ASN A 113 -6.04 8.33 -19.58
N GLY A 114 -6.63 7.27 -19.04
CA GLY A 114 -7.93 6.71 -19.45
C GLY A 114 -7.93 5.19 -19.45
N LEU A 115 -9.10 4.61 -19.69
CA LEU A 115 -9.37 3.18 -19.71
C LEU A 115 -9.27 2.61 -21.13
N GLY A 116 -8.36 1.64 -21.34
CA GLY A 116 -8.36 0.81 -22.55
C GLY A 116 -9.43 -0.28 -22.45
N TRP A 117 -10.22 -0.45 -23.50
CA TRP A 117 -11.22 -1.52 -23.50
C TRP A 117 -11.58 -2.05 -24.89
N PHE A 118 -11.96 -3.33 -24.93
CA PHE A 118 -12.59 -3.98 -26.07
C PHE A 118 -13.84 -4.75 -25.61
N LYS A 119 -14.87 -4.75 -26.43
CA LYS A 119 -16.02 -5.66 -26.30
C LYS A 119 -15.89 -6.77 -27.34
N ILE A 120 -16.00 -8.00 -26.88
CA ILE A 120 -15.94 -9.22 -27.71
C ILE A 120 -17.32 -9.85 -27.66
N GLU A 121 -17.99 -9.98 -28.80
CA GLU A 121 -19.33 -10.53 -28.87
C GLU A 121 -19.58 -11.11 -30.27
N ASN A 122 -20.13 -12.33 -30.32
CA ASN A 122 -20.47 -13.01 -31.58
C ASN A 122 -19.29 -13.05 -32.59
N SER A 123 -18.10 -13.42 -32.12
CA SER A 123 -16.84 -13.45 -32.90
C SER A 123 -16.47 -12.10 -33.54
N THR A 124 -16.86 -11.00 -32.89
CA THR A 124 -16.54 -9.63 -33.34
C THR A 124 -15.92 -8.87 -32.21
N VAL A 125 -14.78 -8.20 -32.48
CA VAL A 125 -14.12 -7.27 -31.58
C VAL A 125 -14.58 -5.84 -31.91
N SER A 126 -15.06 -5.13 -30.90
CA SER A 126 -15.52 -3.74 -31.01
C SER A 126 -14.96 -2.87 -29.88
N GLY A 127 -14.95 -1.56 -30.05
CA GLY A 127 -14.43 -0.60 -29.09
C GLY A 127 -13.69 0.56 -29.76
N PRO A 128 -13.21 1.55 -29.02
CA PRO A 128 -12.56 2.74 -29.59
C PRO A 128 -11.32 2.40 -30.43
N LEU A 129 -10.59 1.36 -30.02
CA LEU A 129 -9.32 0.95 -30.61
C LEU A 129 -9.47 -0.14 -31.69
N SER A 130 -10.66 -0.74 -31.85
CA SER A 130 -10.89 -1.89 -32.75
C SER A 130 -10.62 -1.62 -34.23
N LYS A 131 -10.56 -0.35 -34.63
CA LYS A 131 -10.24 0.04 -36.03
C LYS A 131 -8.73 0.08 -36.30
N ILE A 132 -7.92 0.03 -35.27
CA ILE A 132 -6.46 0.14 -35.34
C ILE A 132 -5.80 -1.23 -35.03
N THR A 133 -6.57 -2.18 -34.46
CA THR A 133 -6.07 -3.54 -34.22
C THR A 133 -5.75 -4.27 -35.52
N THR A 134 -4.70 -5.04 -35.51
CA THR A 134 -4.31 -5.95 -36.60
C THR A 134 -5.17 -7.22 -36.56
N ASP A 135 -5.23 -7.94 -37.72
CA ASP A 135 -5.95 -9.23 -37.78
C ASP A 135 -5.46 -10.22 -36.73
N LYS A 136 -4.16 -10.25 -36.48
CA LYS A 136 -3.55 -11.14 -35.48
C LYS A 136 -3.96 -10.78 -34.04
N GLU A 137 -4.02 -9.50 -33.72
CA GLU A 137 -4.54 -9.05 -32.43
C GLU A 137 -6.00 -9.41 -32.25
N ASN A 138 -6.81 -9.24 -33.28
CA ASN A 138 -8.20 -9.65 -33.27
C ASN A 138 -8.36 -11.16 -33.07
N GLU A 139 -7.53 -12.00 -33.70
CA GLU A 139 -7.52 -13.44 -33.49
C GLU A 139 -7.21 -13.80 -32.03
N GLU A 140 -6.22 -13.13 -31.40
CA GLU A 140 -5.87 -13.36 -29.99
C GLU A 140 -6.97 -12.84 -29.04
N LEU A 141 -7.54 -11.67 -29.30
CA LEU A 141 -8.66 -11.12 -28.54
C LEU A 141 -9.89 -12.05 -28.57
N LEU A 142 -10.22 -12.62 -29.72
CA LEU A 142 -11.33 -13.56 -29.87
C LEU A 142 -11.16 -14.86 -29.07
N LYS A 143 -9.92 -15.27 -28.76
CA LYS A 143 -9.66 -16.45 -27.90
C LYS A 143 -10.05 -16.23 -26.46
N LEU A 144 -10.17 -14.99 -26.00
CA LEU A 144 -10.63 -14.67 -24.65
C LEU A 144 -12.11 -15.03 -24.43
N GLY A 145 -12.87 -15.15 -25.54
CA GLY A 145 -14.30 -15.43 -25.48
C GLY A 145 -15.15 -14.17 -25.40
N ASP A 146 -16.49 -14.34 -25.46
CA ASP A 146 -17.43 -13.22 -25.35
C ASP A 146 -17.30 -12.54 -23.99
N GLY A 147 -17.31 -11.20 -23.99
CA GLY A 147 -17.12 -10.39 -22.77
C GLY A 147 -16.53 -9.02 -23.02
N MET A 148 -15.92 -8.48 -21.98
CA MET A 148 -15.19 -7.21 -22.02
C MET A 148 -13.74 -7.44 -21.62
N LEU A 149 -12.80 -6.86 -22.34
CA LEU A 149 -11.43 -6.71 -21.95
C LEU A 149 -11.20 -5.27 -21.49
N LEU A 150 -10.78 -5.07 -20.26
CA LEU A 150 -10.45 -3.78 -19.66
C LEU A 150 -8.98 -3.78 -19.32
N PHE A 151 -8.22 -2.77 -19.73
CA PHE A 151 -6.77 -2.80 -19.57
C PHE A 151 -6.12 -1.43 -19.38
N GLN A 152 -4.92 -1.46 -18.85
CA GLN A 152 -3.99 -0.34 -18.74
C GLN A 152 -2.68 -0.67 -19.46
N SER A 153 -1.95 0.37 -19.89
CA SER A 153 -0.63 0.23 -20.50
C SER A 153 0.32 1.26 -19.90
N GLY A 154 1.45 0.80 -19.36
CA GLY A 154 2.43 1.61 -18.65
C GLY A 154 3.45 0.76 -17.92
N ASN A 155 4.09 1.34 -16.91
CA ASN A 155 5.00 0.65 -16.01
C ASN A 155 4.33 0.36 -14.65
N MET A 156 5.05 0.57 -13.56
CA MET A 156 4.53 0.28 -12.21
C MET A 156 3.32 1.15 -11.81
N GLU A 157 3.18 2.31 -12.39
CA GLU A 157 2.07 3.26 -12.15
C GLU A 157 0.68 2.74 -12.54
N ILE A 158 0.60 1.71 -13.38
CA ILE A 158 -0.70 1.14 -13.77
C ILE A 158 -1.31 0.23 -12.71
N TYR A 159 -0.51 -0.34 -11.80
CA TYR A 159 -0.99 -1.32 -10.83
C TYR A 159 -2.04 -0.77 -9.86
N PRO A 160 -1.87 0.40 -9.23
CA PRO A 160 -2.93 0.96 -8.38
C PRO A 160 -4.23 1.21 -9.13
N VAL A 161 -4.14 1.61 -10.40
CA VAL A 161 -5.32 1.81 -11.27
C VAL A 161 -6.00 0.48 -11.59
N LEU A 162 -5.23 -0.59 -11.79
CA LEU A 162 -5.77 -1.93 -12.00
C LEU A 162 -6.49 -2.46 -10.75
N ASP A 163 -5.98 -2.20 -9.53
CA ASP A 163 -6.71 -2.55 -8.30
C ASP A 163 -8.07 -1.82 -8.21
N ILE A 164 -8.12 -0.53 -8.57
CA ILE A 164 -9.37 0.23 -8.63
C ILE A 164 -10.35 -0.40 -9.63
N ILE A 165 -9.90 -0.69 -10.85
CA ILE A 165 -10.73 -1.37 -11.85
C ILE A 165 -11.25 -2.69 -11.32
N ARG A 166 -10.38 -3.50 -10.71
CA ARG A 166 -10.70 -4.82 -10.16
C ARG A 166 -11.81 -4.74 -9.11
N ARG A 167 -11.68 -3.81 -8.17
CA ARG A 167 -12.67 -3.60 -7.10
C ARG A 167 -14.01 -3.09 -7.60
N GLU A 168 -14.01 -2.35 -8.70
CA GLU A 168 -15.21 -1.77 -9.29
C GLU A 168 -16.01 -2.80 -10.10
N ILE A 169 -15.32 -3.68 -10.83
CA ILE A 169 -15.98 -4.59 -11.78
C ILE A 169 -16.32 -5.98 -11.21
N PHE A 170 -15.62 -6.39 -10.12
CA PHE A 170 -15.84 -7.72 -9.53
C PHE A 170 -16.41 -7.62 -8.12
N ASN A 171 -17.35 -8.52 -7.82
CA ASN A 171 -17.99 -8.55 -6.51
C ASN A 171 -17.17 -9.39 -5.52
N PRO A 172 -16.90 -8.88 -4.31
CA PRO A 172 -16.23 -9.66 -3.28
C PRO A 172 -17.16 -10.78 -2.76
N LEU A 173 -16.58 -11.93 -2.45
CA LEU A 173 -17.26 -12.99 -1.72
C LEU A 173 -17.63 -12.54 -0.30
N ASP A 174 -18.74 -13.06 0.23
CA ASP A 174 -19.16 -12.77 1.61
C ASP A 174 -18.39 -13.66 2.60
N THR A 175 -17.13 -13.27 2.85
CA THR A 175 -16.19 -13.99 3.73
C THR A 175 -15.16 -13.05 4.33
N TYR A 176 -14.36 -13.56 5.28
CA TYR A 176 -13.20 -12.88 5.85
C TYR A 176 -11.93 -13.52 5.30
N SER A 177 -11.18 -12.78 4.51
CA SER A 177 -9.96 -13.26 3.88
C SER A 177 -8.74 -12.53 4.44
N PHE A 178 -7.98 -13.27 5.27
CA PHE A 178 -6.72 -12.79 5.86
C PHE A 178 -5.56 -13.20 4.99
N THR A 179 -4.59 -12.29 4.84
CA THR A 179 -3.31 -12.59 4.19
C THR A 179 -2.16 -11.84 4.83
N TRP A 180 -1.01 -12.49 4.88
CA TRP A 180 0.26 -11.85 5.18
C TRP A 180 0.91 -11.39 3.89
N ILE A 181 1.39 -10.15 3.89
CA ILE A 181 2.25 -9.62 2.84
C ILE A 181 3.63 -9.45 3.44
N TYR A 182 4.68 -9.93 2.76
CA TYR A 182 6.06 -9.87 3.23
C TYR A 182 7.04 -9.64 2.07
N ASP A 183 8.34 -9.54 2.37
CA ASP A 183 9.40 -9.24 1.40
C ASP A 183 9.13 -7.91 0.66
N PHE A 184 8.76 -6.89 1.40
CA PHE A 184 8.61 -5.54 0.88
C PHE A 184 9.96 -5.02 0.35
N PRO A 185 9.98 -4.14 -0.67
CA PRO A 185 11.19 -3.44 -1.04
C PRO A 185 11.73 -2.65 0.14
N TYR A 186 13.03 -2.68 0.34
CA TYR A 186 13.67 -1.93 1.42
C TYR A 186 13.73 -0.43 1.11
N PHE A 187 13.81 -0.09 -0.18
CA PHE A 187 13.85 1.26 -0.71
C PHE A 187 12.78 1.46 -1.77
N GLU A 188 12.31 2.68 -1.89
CA GLU A 188 11.50 3.16 -2.99
C GLU A 188 12.28 4.20 -3.79
N VAL A 189 11.96 4.36 -5.06
CA VAL A 189 12.56 5.40 -5.90
C VAL A 189 11.51 6.48 -6.09
N GLU A 190 11.71 7.62 -5.45
CA GLU A 190 10.84 8.78 -5.56
C GLU A 190 11.60 9.92 -6.23
N ASN A 191 11.08 10.45 -7.34
CA ASN A 191 11.72 11.50 -8.14
C ASN A 191 13.18 11.20 -8.59
N GLY A 192 13.53 9.93 -8.72
CA GLY A 192 14.87 9.46 -9.08
C GLY A 192 15.85 9.38 -7.91
N GLU A 193 15.40 9.63 -6.70
CA GLU A 193 16.16 9.45 -5.46
C GLU A 193 15.67 8.19 -4.71
N ILE A 194 16.61 7.47 -4.12
CA ILE A 194 16.32 6.30 -3.31
C ILE A 194 15.89 6.76 -1.92
N GLN A 195 14.68 6.38 -1.52
CA GLN A 195 14.12 6.68 -0.21
C GLN A 195 13.85 5.38 0.54
N PRO A 196 14.12 5.29 1.86
CA PRO A 196 13.73 4.13 2.65
C PRO A 196 12.21 4.01 2.77
N SER A 197 11.65 2.83 2.45
CA SER A 197 10.20 2.59 2.47
C SER A 197 9.65 2.34 3.87
N HIS A 198 10.52 1.99 4.84
CA HIS A 198 10.11 1.53 6.17
C HIS A 198 10.83 2.27 7.28
N HIS A 199 10.37 2.05 8.53
CA HIS A 199 11.01 2.57 9.72
C HIS A 199 12.51 2.24 9.76
N PRO A 200 13.42 3.18 10.14
CA PRO A 200 14.88 3.01 10.06
C PRO A 200 15.46 1.88 10.93
N PHE A 201 14.64 1.27 11.78
CA PHE A 201 15.05 0.13 12.62
C PHE A 201 14.61 -1.22 12.04
N THR A 202 13.99 -1.23 10.87
CA THR A 202 13.65 -2.46 10.14
C THR A 202 14.91 -3.11 9.57
N SER A 203 15.05 -4.43 9.76
CA SER A 203 16.21 -5.15 9.25
C SER A 203 16.08 -5.38 7.73
N PRO A 204 17.12 -5.10 6.94
CA PRO A 204 17.20 -5.64 5.58
C PRO A 204 17.31 -7.17 5.65
N LYS A 205 16.77 -7.86 4.65
CA LYS A 205 16.84 -9.33 4.55
C LYS A 205 18.27 -9.80 4.25
N ASP A 206 18.96 -9.09 3.37
CA ASP A 206 20.39 -9.25 3.09
C ASP A 206 21.16 -8.09 3.70
N THR A 207 21.78 -8.33 4.85
CA THR A 207 22.53 -7.32 5.60
C THR A 207 23.92 -7.03 5.03
N GLU A 208 24.40 -7.81 4.07
CA GLU A 208 25.71 -7.64 3.47
C GLU A 208 25.61 -6.76 2.21
N ASN A 209 24.61 -7.02 1.37
CA ASN A 209 24.56 -6.45 0.02
C ASN A 209 23.46 -5.39 -0.18
N PHE A 210 22.61 -5.08 0.82
CA PHE A 210 21.47 -4.16 0.65
C PHE A 210 21.87 -2.74 0.22
N ILE A 211 23.13 -2.34 0.45
CA ILE A 211 23.66 -1.02 0.03
C ILE A 211 24.17 -1.08 -1.41
N GLU A 212 24.76 -2.23 -1.82
CA GLU A 212 25.37 -2.38 -3.16
C GLU A 212 24.30 -2.54 -4.24
N ASP A 213 23.17 -3.16 -3.90
CA ASP A 213 22.02 -3.34 -4.80
C ASP A 213 20.71 -2.90 -4.12
N PRO A 214 20.52 -1.60 -3.88
CA PRO A 214 19.35 -1.07 -3.17
C PRO A 214 18.04 -1.32 -3.91
N ASN A 215 18.06 -1.43 -5.24
CA ASN A 215 16.85 -1.66 -6.04
C ASN A 215 16.25 -3.06 -5.85
N ASN A 216 17.07 -4.04 -5.47
CA ASN A 216 16.64 -5.41 -5.20
C ASN A 216 16.66 -5.75 -3.70
N ALA A 217 17.01 -4.78 -2.85
CA ALA A 217 17.02 -4.98 -1.41
C ALA A 217 15.58 -5.14 -0.88
N THR A 218 15.37 -6.18 -0.07
CA THR A 218 14.10 -6.45 0.60
C THR A 218 14.19 -6.27 2.11
N ALA A 219 13.09 -5.87 2.72
CA ALA A 219 12.96 -5.70 4.16
C ALA A 219 12.38 -6.95 4.82
N LEU A 220 12.83 -7.26 6.04
CA LEU A 220 12.15 -8.20 6.93
C LEU A 220 10.93 -7.54 7.58
N HIS A 221 10.07 -7.03 6.71
CA HIS A 221 8.82 -6.35 7.02
C HIS A 221 7.65 -7.25 6.63
N TYR A 222 6.54 -7.15 7.34
CA TYR A 222 5.33 -7.93 7.08
C TYR A 222 4.10 -7.21 7.58
N ASP A 223 3.04 -7.26 6.78
CA ASP A 223 1.73 -6.68 7.07
C ASP A 223 0.66 -7.76 7.12
N LEU A 224 -0.27 -7.63 8.06
CA LEU A 224 -1.49 -8.42 8.10
C LEU A 224 -2.62 -7.65 7.44
N VAL A 225 -3.19 -8.21 6.40
CA VAL A 225 -4.29 -7.64 5.62
C VAL A 225 -5.56 -8.46 5.80
N LEU A 226 -6.69 -7.78 5.94
CA LEU A 226 -8.04 -8.37 5.95
C LEU A 226 -8.92 -7.61 4.96
N ASN A 227 -9.47 -8.31 3.97
CA ASN A 227 -10.48 -7.76 3.06
C ASN A 227 -10.04 -6.41 2.42
N GLY A 228 -8.78 -6.29 2.03
CA GLY A 228 -8.24 -5.05 1.45
C GLY A 228 -7.81 -3.98 2.44
N SER A 229 -7.84 -4.27 3.74
CA SER A 229 -7.42 -3.34 4.79
C SER A 229 -6.24 -3.91 5.58
N GLU A 230 -5.16 -3.12 5.74
CA GLU A 230 -4.05 -3.45 6.63
C GLU A 230 -4.51 -3.38 8.08
N LEU A 231 -4.45 -4.48 8.80
CA LEU A 231 -4.81 -4.57 10.22
C LEU A 231 -3.64 -4.32 11.16
N GLY A 232 -2.44 -4.54 10.69
CA GLY A 232 -1.23 -4.35 11.46
C GLY A 232 0.02 -4.54 10.65
N SER A 233 1.07 -3.89 11.11
CA SER A 233 2.38 -3.85 10.46
C SER A 233 3.47 -4.21 11.44
N GLY A 234 4.45 -4.95 10.98
CA GLY A 234 5.55 -5.44 11.80
C GLY A 234 6.85 -5.66 11.05
N SER A 235 7.91 -5.84 11.81
CA SER A 235 9.22 -6.17 11.22
C SER A 235 10.13 -6.89 12.21
N GLN A 236 11.11 -7.58 11.66
CA GLN A 236 12.32 -7.89 12.40
C GLN A 236 13.18 -6.63 12.50
N ARG A 237 13.77 -6.39 13.67
CA ARG A 237 14.59 -5.21 13.92
C ARG A 237 16.06 -5.50 13.70
N ILE A 238 16.80 -4.46 13.33
CA ILE A 238 18.26 -4.49 13.27
C ILE A 238 18.78 -4.69 14.68
N ASN A 239 19.70 -5.63 14.84
CA ASN A 239 20.39 -5.91 16.10
C ASN A 239 21.91 -5.68 16.04
N SER A 240 22.44 -5.31 14.87
CA SER A 240 23.84 -4.95 14.64
C SER A 240 24.03 -3.44 14.66
N PRO A 241 24.93 -2.89 15.50
CA PRO A 241 25.22 -1.46 15.51
C PRO A 241 25.76 -0.95 14.18
N ASP A 242 26.58 -1.73 13.47
CA ASP A 242 27.18 -1.35 12.19
C ASP A 242 26.10 -1.25 11.09
N ILE A 243 25.19 -2.21 11.02
CA ILE A 243 24.08 -2.18 10.06
C ILE A 243 23.14 -1.01 10.38
N GLN A 244 22.86 -0.78 11.66
CA GLN A 244 21.99 0.33 12.07
C GLN A 244 22.60 1.69 11.66
N ARG A 245 23.89 1.88 11.85
CA ARG A 245 24.59 3.11 11.42
C ARG A 245 24.46 3.29 9.90
N LYS A 246 24.77 2.25 9.12
CA LYS A 246 24.65 2.29 7.66
C LYS A 246 23.25 2.69 7.18
N VAL A 247 22.22 2.13 7.80
CA VAL A 247 20.82 2.47 7.47
C VAL A 247 20.53 3.94 7.75
N LEU A 248 20.97 4.46 8.91
CA LEU A 248 20.77 5.88 9.25
C LEU A 248 21.55 6.84 8.31
N GLU A 249 22.74 6.46 7.86
CA GLU A 249 23.50 7.18 6.84
C GLU A 249 22.74 7.22 5.51
N MET A 250 22.14 6.10 5.08
CA MET A 250 21.32 6.05 3.86
C MET A 250 20.01 6.86 3.99
N TRP A 251 19.55 7.11 5.21
CA TRP A 251 18.47 8.05 5.50
C TRP A 251 18.91 9.53 5.42
N GLY A 252 20.16 9.78 5.02
CA GLY A 252 20.70 11.12 4.88
C GLY A 252 21.10 11.80 6.18
N LEU A 253 21.23 11.05 7.30
CA LEU A 253 21.73 11.60 8.55
C LEU A 253 23.25 11.71 8.51
N SER A 254 23.78 12.86 8.94
CA SER A 254 25.22 13.04 9.16
C SER A 254 25.71 12.25 10.39
N ASP A 255 27.01 11.99 10.48
CA ASP A 255 27.61 11.34 11.67
C ASP A 255 27.27 12.09 12.97
N ASP A 256 27.27 13.41 12.96
CA ASP A 256 26.91 14.25 14.11
C ASP A 256 25.43 14.07 14.50
N ASP A 257 24.52 14.00 13.51
CA ASP A 257 23.10 13.74 13.76
C ASP A 257 22.88 12.33 14.32
N ILE A 258 23.58 11.35 13.78
CA ILE A 258 23.51 9.96 14.24
C ILE A 258 23.98 9.88 15.70
N GLU A 259 25.13 10.47 16.01
CA GLU A 259 25.67 10.45 17.38
C GLU A 259 24.77 11.19 18.36
N ASN A 260 24.30 12.38 18.03
CA ASN A 260 23.49 13.20 18.92
C ASN A 260 22.09 12.64 19.16
N ARG A 261 21.47 12.01 18.15
CA ARG A 261 20.07 11.53 18.21
C ARG A 261 19.97 10.06 18.52
N PHE A 262 20.90 9.23 18.04
CA PHE A 262 20.84 7.77 18.09
C PHE A 262 22.09 7.12 18.72
N GLY A 263 23.12 7.89 19.13
CA GLY A 263 24.37 7.35 19.70
C GLY A 263 24.11 6.41 20.86
N TRP A 264 23.24 6.79 21.80
CA TRP A 264 22.81 5.95 22.92
C TRP A 264 22.18 4.64 22.48
N PHE A 265 21.44 4.65 21.37
CA PHE A 265 20.77 3.46 20.85
C PHE A 265 21.76 2.51 20.16
N ILE A 266 22.67 3.04 19.35
CA ILE A 266 23.75 2.29 18.71
C ILE A 266 24.65 1.67 19.77
N GLU A 267 24.98 2.42 20.83
CA GLU A 267 25.72 1.89 21.98
C GLU A 267 24.97 0.72 22.62
N ALA A 268 23.67 0.86 22.86
CA ALA A 268 22.86 -0.22 23.43
C ALA A 268 22.88 -1.49 22.57
N LEU A 269 22.85 -1.36 21.23
CA LEU A 269 22.98 -2.50 20.32
C LEU A 269 24.33 -3.21 20.47
N SER A 270 25.41 -2.48 20.78
CA SER A 270 26.77 -3.02 20.91
C SER A 270 26.94 -3.99 22.09
N TYR A 271 26.04 -3.97 23.07
CA TYR A 271 26.05 -4.90 24.21
C TYR A 271 25.54 -6.31 23.88
N GLY A 272 25.29 -6.61 22.60
CA GLY A 272 24.87 -7.94 22.17
C GLY A 272 23.35 -8.10 22.16
N THR A 273 22.66 -7.17 21.54
CA THR A 273 21.21 -7.22 21.39
C THR A 273 20.78 -8.49 20.64
N PRO A 274 19.88 -9.31 21.21
CA PRO A 274 19.36 -10.49 20.53
C PRO A 274 18.48 -10.10 19.35
N GLN A 275 18.32 -11.01 18.41
CA GLN A 275 17.32 -10.88 17.35
C GLN A 275 15.94 -10.65 17.98
N HIS A 276 15.18 -9.71 17.46
CA HIS A 276 13.85 -9.39 17.95
C HIS A 276 12.95 -8.91 16.81
N ALA A 277 11.70 -9.23 16.94
CA ALA A 277 10.65 -8.87 15.97
C ALA A 277 9.37 -8.46 16.70
N GLY A 278 8.46 -7.82 16.00
CA GLY A 278 7.19 -7.45 16.59
C GLY A 278 6.21 -6.94 15.54
N ILE A 279 4.95 -6.82 15.98
CA ILE A 279 3.86 -6.26 15.17
C ILE A 279 3.02 -5.32 16.03
N ALA A 280 2.48 -4.28 15.44
CA ALA A 280 1.46 -3.43 16.01
C ALA A 280 0.13 -3.65 15.28
N LEU A 281 -0.92 -4.02 16.01
CA LEU A 281 -2.25 -4.22 15.47
C LEU A 281 -3.10 -2.96 15.69
N GLY A 282 -3.77 -2.49 14.65
CA GLY A 282 -4.72 -1.38 14.68
C GLY A 282 -6.08 -1.85 15.21
N ILE A 283 -6.30 -1.79 16.50
CA ILE A 283 -7.56 -2.28 17.12
C ILE A 283 -8.78 -1.57 16.54
N ASP A 284 -8.72 -0.25 16.40
CA ASP A 284 -9.83 0.53 15.82
C ASP A 284 -10.14 0.09 14.40
N ARG A 285 -9.11 -0.21 13.59
CA ARG A 285 -9.28 -0.69 12.23
C ARG A 285 -9.88 -2.10 12.18
N ILE A 286 -9.44 -3.00 13.06
CA ILE A 286 -10.03 -4.34 13.21
C ILE A 286 -11.53 -4.20 13.49
N ILE A 287 -11.91 -3.36 14.46
CA ILE A 287 -13.30 -3.15 14.83
C ILE A 287 -14.09 -2.54 13.66
N ALA A 288 -13.54 -1.53 12.98
CA ALA A 288 -14.20 -0.88 11.84
C ALA A 288 -14.48 -1.89 10.71
N VAL A 289 -13.50 -2.72 10.33
CA VAL A 289 -13.68 -3.76 9.31
C VAL A 289 -14.69 -4.81 9.75
N MET A 290 -14.66 -5.24 11.02
CA MET A 290 -15.60 -6.24 11.54
C MET A 290 -17.05 -5.72 11.62
N LEU A 291 -17.24 -4.42 11.85
CA LEU A 291 -18.55 -3.78 11.87
C LEU A 291 -18.99 -3.26 10.49
N ASN A 292 -18.14 -3.43 9.47
CA ASN A 292 -18.36 -2.94 8.11
C ASN A 292 -18.73 -1.45 8.08
N VAL A 293 -17.94 -0.62 8.77
CA VAL A 293 -18.05 0.84 8.75
C VAL A 293 -16.89 1.45 7.98
N ASP A 294 -17.14 2.57 7.30
CA ASP A 294 -16.17 3.19 6.39
C ASP A 294 -15.04 3.93 7.11
N SER A 295 -15.27 4.35 8.35
CA SER A 295 -14.31 5.16 9.08
C SER A 295 -14.03 4.63 10.48
N ILE A 296 -12.75 4.61 10.89
CA ILE A 296 -12.35 4.35 12.28
C ILE A 296 -12.95 5.36 13.26
N ARG A 297 -13.39 6.54 12.80
CA ARG A 297 -14.08 7.53 13.64
C ARG A 297 -15.41 7.03 14.20
N ASP A 298 -16.04 6.06 13.52
CA ASP A 298 -17.32 5.49 13.94
C ASP A 298 -17.14 4.50 15.11
N VAL A 299 -15.91 4.05 15.35
CA VAL A 299 -15.58 3.09 16.41
C VAL A 299 -14.70 3.67 17.52
N ILE A 300 -14.12 4.86 17.32
CA ILE A 300 -13.32 5.55 18.33
C ILE A 300 -14.24 6.36 19.25
N PRO A 301 -14.24 6.14 20.58
CA PRO A 301 -14.91 7.05 21.49
C PRO A 301 -14.21 8.42 21.49
N PHE A 302 -14.98 9.49 21.36
CA PHE A 302 -14.51 10.88 21.33
C PHE A 302 -13.54 11.21 20.16
N PRO A 303 -13.94 10.99 18.91
CA PRO A 303 -13.08 11.26 17.76
C PRO A 303 -12.83 12.77 17.63
N LYS A 304 -11.59 13.13 17.27
CA LYS A 304 -11.24 14.53 16.97
C LYS A 304 -11.84 14.98 15.64
N THR A 305 -12.07 16.29 15.51
CA THR A 305 -12.48 16.91 14.23
C THR A 305 -11.36 16.82 13.18
N GLN A 306 -11.67 17.16 11.93
CA GLN A 306 -10.64 17.25 10.88
C GLN A 306 -9.55 18.29 11.20
N SER A 307 -9.88 19.35 11.93
CA SER A 307 -8.93 20.36 12.40
C SER A 307 -8.11 19.92 13.62
N GLY A 308 -8.29 18.67 14.11
CA GLY A 308 -7.59 18.16 15.28
C GLY A 308 -8.21 18.60 16.63
N LEU A 309 -9.30 19.35 16.61
CA LEU A 309 -10.02 19.78 17.83
C LEU A 309 -10.69 18.56 18.49
N ASP A 310 -10.53 18.42 19.79
CA ASP A 310 -11.32 17.52 20.62
C ASP A 310 -12.60 18.24 21.07
N PRO A 311 -13.80 17.83 20.58
CA PRO A 311 -15.04 18.49 20.93
C PRO A 311 -15.43 18.38 22.40
N LEU A 312 -14.90 17.39 23.14
CA LEU A 312 -15.20 17.19 24.55
C LEU A 312 -14.42 18.17 25.45
N THR A 313 -13.14 18.33 25.17
CA THR A 313 -12.22 19.13 26.00
C THR A 313 -11.93 20.50 25.40
N ASN A 314 -12.34 20.73 24.13
CA ASN A 314 -11.95 21.87 23.31
C ASN A 314 -10.41 22.03 23.13
N ALA A 315 -9.65 20.94 23.33
CA ALA A 315 -8.21 20.96 23.08
C ALA A 315 -7.91 20.90 21.57
N PRO A 316 -6.81 21.54 21.10
CA PRO A 316 -5.83 22.28 21.86
C PRO A 316 -6.34 23.67 22.30
N THR A 317 -5.96 24.09 23.49
CA THR A 317 -6.22 25.41 24.04
C THR A 317 -4.94 26.24 24.07
N ILE A 318 -5.10 27.56 24.17
CA ILE A 318 -3.96 28.47 24.34
C ILE A 318 -3.34 28.15 25.73
N ILE A 319 -2.03 28.02 25.78
CA ILE A 319 -1.26 27.83 27.02
C ILE A 319 -1.04 29.21 27.66
N ASP A 320 -1.13 29.30 28.97
CA ASP A 320 -0.85 30.55 29.69
C ASP A 320 0.64 30.92 29.55
N GLU A 321 0.93 32.20 29.37
CA GLU A 321 2.32 32.68 29.21
C GLU A 321 3.21 32.34 30.41
N ASN A 322 2.66 32.37 31.64
CA ASN A 322 3.43 31.99 32.83
C ASN A 322 3.82 30.51 32.81
N GLU A 323 2.99 29.62 32.25
CA GLU A 323 3.34 28.20 32.09
C GLU A 323 4.44 28.02 31.03
N LEU A 324 4.48 28.87 29.99
CA LEU A 324 5.55 28.83 29.00
C LEU A 324 6.89 29.31 29.59
N GLU A 325 6.87 30.32 30.47
CA GLU A 325 8.08 30.82 31.13
C GLU A 325 8.78 29.74 31.96
N ASP A 326 8.05 28.85 32.63
CA ASP A 326 8.61 27.72 33.39
C ASP A 326 9.48 26.79 32.52
N TYR A 327 9.22 26.75 31.21
CA TYR A 327 9.95 25.96 30.23
C TYR A 327 10.94 26.79 29.38
N ASN A 328 11.16 28.08 29.71
CA ASN A 328 11.92 29.03 28.89
C ASN A 328 11.37 29.15 27.44
N LEU A 329 10.06 29.09 27.26
CA LEU A 329 9.35 29.26 26.01
C LEU A 329 8.58 30.56 26.00
N LYS A 330 8.27 31.08 24.81
CA LYS A 330 7.40 32.22 24.60
C LYS A 330 6.66 32.11 23.27
N TYR A 331 5.51 32.74 23.16
CA TYR A 331 4.86 32.92 21.86
C TYR A 331 5.74 33.77 20.94
N ILE A 332 5.83 33.36 19.69
CA ILE A 332 6.40 34.18 18.63
C ILE A 332 5.24 34.93 17.97
N GLU A 333 5.29 36.25 17.98
CA GLU A 333 4.38 37.04 17.16
C GLU A 333 4.70 36.77 15.69
N VAL A 334 3.82 36.02 15.02
CA VAL A 334 3.89 35.80 13.58
C VAL A 334 3.16 36.96 12.92
N ALA A 335 3.86 37.74 12.10
CA ALA A 335 3.21 38.78 11.30
C ALA A 335 2.09 38.15 10.45
N ASP A 336 0.96 38.85 10.33
CA ASP A 336 -0.25 38.35 9.62
C ASP A 336 0.03 37.82 8.21
N ASP A 337 1.09 38.32 7.56
CA ASP A 337 1.54 37.84 6.24
C ASP A 337 2.10 36.40 6.22
N CYS A 338 2.46 35.82 7.37
CA CYS A 338 2.96 34.46 7.49
C CYS A 338 1.86 33.41 7.69
N LEU A 339 0.64 33.81 8.04
CA LEU A 339 -0.49 32.90 8.26
C LEU A 339 -1.01 32.25 6.96
N LEU A 340 -0.60 32.76 5.80
CA LEU A 340 -0.95 32.21 4.48
C LEU A 340 -0.21 30.91 4.13
N TYR A 341 0.80 30.50 4.92
CA TYR A 341 1.64 29.33 4.62
C TYR A 341 1.60 28.21 5.67
N THR A 342 0.79 28.36 6.73
CA THR A 342 0.68 27.32 7.76
C THR A 342 -0.52 26.43 7.47
N SER A 343 -0.25 25.34 6.82
CA SER A 343 -1.13 24.21 6.53
C SER A 343 -1.86 24.34 5.19
N PRO A 344 -1.54 23.50 4.20
CA PRO A 344 -2.47 23.33 3.08
C PRO A 344 -3.82 22.89 3.65
N SER A 345 -4.87 23.60 3.25
CA SER A 345 -6.24 23.19 3.56
C SER A 345 -6.41 21.73 3.10
N PRO A 346 -7.17 20.88 3.82
CA PRO A 346 -7.53 19.54 3.32
C PRO A 346 -8.16 19.55 1.93
N ARG A 347 -8.62 20.70 1.44
CA ARG A 347 -9.08 20.90 0.06
C ARG A 347 -7.94 21.02 -0.94
N ASP A 348 -6.75 21.42 -0.50
CA ASP A 348 -5.56 21.59 -1.36
C ASP A 348 -4.77 20.28 -1.51
N LEU A 349 -5.07 19.27 -0.64
CA LEU A 349 -4.56 17.90 -0.70
C LEU A 349 -5.51 16.94 -1.43
N ALA A 350 -6.65 17.43 -1.90
CA ALA A 350 -7.66 16.67 -2.65
C ALA A 350 -7.77 17.13 -4.12
N GLN A 351 -6.69 17.74 -4.65
CA GLN A 351 -6.54 18.01 -6.10
C GLN A 351 -5.44 17.18 -6.70
#